data_759e9c94908ec36887078ab7e7fc78e8
#
_entry.id   759e9c94908ec36887078ab7e7fc78e8
#
_cell.length_a   1.000
_cell.length_b   1.000
_cell.length_c   1.000
_cell.angle_alpha   90.00
_cell.angle_beta   90.00
_cell.angle_gamma   90.00
#
_symmetry.space_group_name_H-M   'P 1'
#
loop_
_entity.id
_entity.type
_entity.pdbx_description
1 polymer ?
#
loop_
_entity_poly.entity_id
_entity_poly.type
_entity_poly.pdbx_seq_one_letter_code
_entity_poly.pdbx_strand_id
1 'polypeptide(L)'
;MASVAIVGEGPGGLSAALFLAKNGHEVTVFGTDKTAMNYAYLHNYLGIPEIEGTSFQRIAKRQVTGFGATLSDEEVTSVGIEDGFVVTTESASITVDYLILTEGKNPVLARSLGVAEDESGAIKVDRDYRSSLDRVYVVGRSARPERSQAIISAGAGATAALDILALEAGNNVQDWETPPKG
;
A
#
# COMPACT_ATOMS: atom_id res chain seq x y z
N MET A 1 3.62 17.89 -3.29
CA MET A 1 2.85 16.80 -3.99
C MET A 1 3.87 15.79 -4.42
N ALA A 2 3.85 14.63 -3.83
CA ALA A 2 4.81 13.56 -4.11
C ALA A 2 4.19 12.49 -5.02
N SER A 3 5.04 11.75 -5.72
CA SER A 3 4.70 10.56 -6.50
C SER A 3 4.95 9.30 -5.68
N VAL A 4 4.02 8.36 -5.69
CA VAL A 4 4.06 7.14 -4.87
C VAL A 4 3.73 5.93 -5.73
N ALA A 5 4.63 4.96 -5.75
CA ALA A 5 4.34 3.64 -6.29
C ALA A 5 3.96 2.67 -5.16
N ILE A 6 2.89 1.93 -5.38
CA ILE A 6 2.40 0.90 -4.45
C ILE A 6 2.44 -0.44 -5.19
N VAL A 7 3.24 -1.37 -4.70
CA VAL A 7 3.35 -2.70 -5.28
C VAL A 7 2.51 -3.69 -4.49
N GLY A 8 1.42 -4.11 -5.10
CA GLY A 8 0.40 -4.98 -4.51
C GLY A 8 -0.92 -4.26 -4.27
N GLU A 9 -1.98 -4.85 -4.73
CA GLU A 9 -3.35 -4.32 -4.71
C GLU A 9 -4.26 -4.95 -3.65
N GLY A 10 -3.67 -5.56 -2.62
CA GLY A 10 -4.41 -6.05 -1.46
C GLY A 10 -4.94 -4.91 -0.58
N PRO A 11 -5.66 -5.23 0.52
CA PRO A 11 -6.25 -4.22 1.40
C PRO A 11 -5.25 -3.16 1.91
N GLY A 12 -3.99 -3.55 2.13
CA GLY A 12 -2.95 -2.61 2.56
C GLY A 12 -2.59 -1.58 1.48
N GLY A 13 -2.33 -2.07 0.27
CA GLY A 13 -1.99 -1.19 -0.86
C GLY A 13 -3.14 -0.27 -1.25
N LEU A 14 -4.35 -0.81 -1.36
CA LEU A 14 -5.53 -0.01 -1.71
C LEU A 14 -5.89 1.00 -0.61
N SER A 15 -5.70 0.66 0.67
CA SER A 15 -5.91 1.62 1.75
C SER A 15 -4.89 2.75 1.71
N ALA A 16 -3.61 2.46 1.48
CA ALA A 16 -2.59 3.50 1.30
C ALA A 16 -2.91 4.39 0.09
N ALA A 17 -3.28 3.78 -1.04
CA ALA A 17 -3.66 4.51 -2.25
C ALA A 17 -4.84 5.46 -2.02
N LEU A 18 -5.84 5.02 -1.25
CA LEU A 18 -7.01 5.82 -0.91
C LEU A 18 -6.61 7.11 -0.19
N PHE A 19 -5.85 6.99 0.90
CA PHE A 19 -5.45 8.15 1.70
C PHE A 19 -4.55 9.11 0.91
N LEU A 20 -3.59 8.58 0.17
CA LEU A 20 -2.65 9.41 -0.61
C LEU A 20 -3.34 10.12 -1.78
N ALA A 21 -4.10 9.40 -2.60
CA ALA A 21 -4.79 9.99 -3.75
C ALA A 21 -5.86 11.02 -3.31
N LYS A 22 -6.63 10.73 -2.26
CA LYS A 22 -7.60 11.66 -1.67
C LYS A 22 -6.95 12.99 -1.24
N ASN A 23 -5.69 12.94 -0.80
CA ASN A 23 -4.91 14.12 -0.39
C ASN A 23 -4.06 14.71 -1.53
N GLY A 24 -4.33 14.34 -2.79
CA GLY A 24 -3.77 14.98 -3.97
C GLY A 24 -2.38 14.53 -4.36
N HIS A 25 -1.89 13.39 -3.85
CA HIS A 25 -0.64 12.78 -4.29
C HIS A 25 -0.85 11.99 -5.58
N GLU A 26 0.20 11.90 -6.39
CA GLU A 26 0.21 11.05 -7.58
C GLU A 26 0.47 9.60 -7.18
N VAL A 27 -0.50 8.72 -7.34
CA VAL A 27 -0.44 7.33 -6.86
C VAL A 27 -0.64 6.36 -8.00
N THR A 28 0.32 5.45 -8.17
CA THR A 28 0.20 4.29 -9.06
C THR A 28 0.26 3.01 -8.24
N VAL A 29 -0.79 2.20 -8.34
CA VAL A 29 -0.87 0.87 -7.71
C VAL A 29 -0.63 -0.18 -8.78
N PHE A 30 0.38 -1.01 -8.58
CA PHE A 30 0.71 -2.15 -9.44
C PHE A 30 0.14 -3.43 -8.85
N GLY A 31 -0.61 -4.18 -9.64
CA GLY A 31 -1.17 -5.45 -9.21
C GLY A 31 -1.72 -6.24 -10.38
N THR A 32 -1.63 -7.56 -10.30
CA THR A 32 -2.06 -8.50 -11.34
C THR A 32 -3.25 -9.34 -10.90
N ASP A 33 -4.07 -8.82 -10.01
CA ASP A 33 -5.21 -9.49 -9.37
C ASP A 33 -4.87 -10.80 -8.63
N LYS A 34 -3.59 -10.99 -8.28
CA LYS A 34 -3.10 -12.14 -7.51
C LYS A 34 -3.17 -11.89 -5.99
N THR A 35 -4.29 -11.38 -5.50
CA THR A 35 -4.47 -11.11 -4.07
C THR A 35 -5.13 -12.28 -3.34
N ALA A 36 -4.75 -12.50 -2.08
CA ALA A 36 -5.41 -13.48 -1.20
C ALA A 36 -6.90 -13.17 -0.97
N MET A 37 -7.31 -11.92 -1.20
CA MET A 37 -8.71 -11.51 -1.11
C MET A 37 -9.62 -12.26 -2.08
N ASN A 38 -9.12 -12.72 -3.23
CA ASN A 38 -9.90 -13.47 -4.20
C ASN A 38 -10.43 -14.82 -3.66
N TYR A 39 -9.87 -15.30 -2.56
CA TYR A 39 -10.25 -16.53 -1.88
C TYR A 39 -10.83 -16.31 -0.49
N ALA A 40 -11.06 -15.05 -0.10
CA ALA A 40 -11.52 -14.69 1.23
C ALA A 40 -13.03 -14.47 1.27
N TYR A 41 -13.61 -14.81 2.43
CA TYR A 41 -14.92 -14.33 2.83
C TYR A 41 -14.76 -13.63 4.18
N LEU A 42 -15.13 -12.37 4.27
CA LEU A 42 -14.88 -11.54 5.44
C LEU A 42 -16.09 -11.50 6.36
N HIS A 43 -15.93 -11.99 7.59
CA HIS A 43 -16.85 -11.83 8.72
C HIS A 43 -16.25 -10.97 9.84
N ASN A 44 -14.98 -10.57 9.67
CA ASN A 44 -14.15 -9.97 10.72
C ASN A 44 -13.62 -8.58 10.36
N TYR A 45 -14.28 -7.91 9.41
CA TYR A 45 -13.95 -6.53 9.07
C TYR A 45 -14.97 -5.60 9.72
N LEU A 46 -14.58 -4.95 10.82
CA LEU A 46 -15.48 -4.10 11.59
C LEU A 46 -16.16 -3.04 10.69
N GLY A 47 -17.47 -2.92 10.81
CA GLY A 47 -18.28 -2.01 9.99
C GLY A 47 -18.85 -2.67 8.71
N ILE A 48 -18.38 -3.85 8.35
CA ILE A 48 -18.90 -4.66 7.25
C ILE A 48 -19.37 -6.00 7.83
N PRO A 49 -20.69 -6.29 7.90
CA PRO A 49 -21.19 -7.51 8.52
C PRO A 49 -20.64 -8.78 7.88
N GLU A 50 -20.67 -8.84 6.56
CA GLU A 50 -20.06 -9.89 5.75
C GLU A 50 -19.86 -9.42 4.31
N ILE A 51 -18.80 -9.90 3.65
CA ILE A 51 -18.55 -9.61 2.24
C ILE A 51 -17.58 -10.63 1.62
N GLU A 52 -17.84 -11.00 0.38
CA GLU A 52 -16.86 -11.73 -0.42
C GLU A 52 -15.64 -10.86 -0.70
N GLY A 53 -14.45 -11.43 -0.61
CA GLY A 53 -13.22 -10.70 -0.82
C GLY A 53 -13.09 -10.10 -2.22
N THR A 54 -13.60 -10.77 -3.25
CA THR A 54 -13.68 -10.22 -4.62
C THR A 54 -14.59 -8.98 -4.71
N SER A 55 -15.72 -8.99 -4.00
CA SER A 55 -16.61 -7.84 -3.92
C SER A 55 -15.96 -6.68 -3.14
N PHE A 56 -15.27 -6.98 -2.05
CA PHE A 56 -14.46 -6.00 -1.31
C PHE A 56 -13.41 -5.34 -2.22
N GLN A 57 -12.62 -6.15 -2.95
CA GLN A 57 -11.58 -5.65 -3.88
C GLN A 57 -12.17 -4.75 -4.96
N ARG A 58 -13.29 -5.15 -5.57
CA ARG A 58 -13.97 -4.36 -6.59
C ARG A 58 -14.45 -3.00 -6.05
N ILE A 59 -14.96 -2.96 -4.82
CA ILE A 59 -15.37 -1.71 -4.16
C ILE A 59 -14.15 -0.85 -3.89
N ALA A 60 -13.10 -1.41 -3.29
CA ALA A 60 -11.87 -0.70 -2.95
C ALA A 60 -11.16 -0.13 -4.19
N LYS A 61 -11.03 -0.91 -5.28
CA LYS A 61 -10.46 -0.44 -6.55
C LYS A 61 -11.23 0.75 -7.12
N ARG A 62 -12.58 0.72 -7.12
CA ARG A 62 -13.40 1.86 -7.55
C ARG A 62 -13.23 3.08 -6.64
N GLN A 63 -13.07 2.86 -5.35
CA GLN A 63 -12.88 3.93 -4.38
C GLN A 63 -11.57 4.69 -4.64
N VAL A 64 -10.47 3.98 -4.81
CA VAL A 64 -9.15 4.60 -5.04
C VAL A 64 -9.07 5.30 -6.40
N THR A 65 -9.63 4.70 -7.46
CA THR A 65 -9.69 5.35 -8.77
C THR A 65 -10.61 6.57 -8.79
N GLY A 66 -11.68 6.55 -7.97
CA GLY A 66 -12.55 7.71 -7.77
C GLY A 66 -11.85 8.93 -7.17
N PHE A 67 -10.75 8.73 -6.45
CA PHE A 67 -9.87 9.79 -5.95
C PHE A 67 -8.66 10.06 -6.84
N GLY A 68 -8.55 9.42 -8.00
CA GLY A 68 -7.50 9.71 -8.99
C GLY A 68 -6.28 8.79 -8.94
N ALA A 69 -6.27 7.74 -8.11
CA ALA A 69 -5.19 6.75 -8.17
C ALA A 69 -5.25 5.98 -9.50
N THR A 70 -4.08 5.73 -10.09
CA THR A 70 -3.90 4.88 -11.26
C THR A 70 -3.74 3.43 -10.82
N LEU A 71 -4.49 2.52 -11.42
CA LEU A 71 -4.28 1.08 -11.27
C LEU A 71 -3.58 0.54 -12.53
N SER A 72 -2.46 -0.13 -12.36
CA SER A 72 -1.72 -0.81 -13.42
C SER A 72 -1.83 -2.32 -13.21
N ASP A 73 -2.32 -3.02 -14.23
CA ASP A 73 -2.44 -4.49 -14.23
C ASP A 73 -1.10 -5.17 -14.58
N GLU A 74 0.02 -4.49 -14.31
CA GLU A 74 1.36 -4.97 -14.62
C GLU A 74 2.07 -5.49 -13.37
N GLU A 75 2.91 -6.51 -13.56
CA GLU A 75 3.80 -7.02 -12.52
C GLU A 75 5.08 -6.17 -12.47
N VAL A 76 5.42 -5.66 -11.30
CA VAL A 76 6.70 -5.01 -11.09
C VAL A 76 7.79 -6.08 -11.05
N THR A 77 8.74 -5.99 -11.97
CA THR A 77 9.85 -6.95 -12.12
C THR A 77 11.08 -6.56 -11.32
N SER A 78 11.30 -5.25 -11.13
CA SER A 78 12.41 -4.74 -10.33
C SER A 78 12.13 -3.33 -9.81
N VAL A 79 12.86 -2.97 -8.76
CA VAL A 79 12.94 -1.59 -8.26
C VAL A 79 14.40 -1.22 -8.10
N GLY A 80 14.80 -0.12 -8.72
CA GLY A 80 16.11 0.52 -8.55
C GLY A 80 16.03 1.73 -7.62
N ILE A 81 17.18 2.13 -7.05
CA ILE A 81 17.34 3.36 -6.28
C ILE A 81 18.26 4.27 -7.07
N GLU A 82 17.76 5.43 -7.46
CA GLU A 82 18.49 6.48 -8.16
C GLU A 82 18.24 7.83 -7.46
N ASP A 83 17.78 8.83 -8.18
CA ASP A 83 17.21 10.05 -7.58
C ASP A 83 15.70 9.83 -7.35
N GLY A 84 15.39 8.91 -6.42
CA GLY A 84 14.07 8.34 -6.20
C GLY A 84 14.07 6.81 -6.44
N PHE A 85 12.88 6.24 -6.64
CA PHE A 85 12.72 4.80 -6.92
C PHE A 85 12.29 4.57 -8.36
N VAL A 86 13.09 3.83 -9.12
CA VAL A 86 12.75 3.41 -10.48
C VAL A 86 12.02 2.09 -10.42
N VAL A 87 10.71 2.14 -10.62
CA VAL A 87 9.83 0.95 -10.64
C VAL A 87 9.68 0.48 -12.07
N THR A 88 10.11 -0.75 -12.34
CA THR A 88 10.14 -1.33 -13.68
C THR A 88 9.13 -2.46 -13.80
N THR A 89 8.35 -2.43 -14.87
CA THR A 89 7.49 -3.51 -15.34
C THR A 89 8.05 -4.12 -16.62
N GLU A 90 7.32 -5.03 -17.26
CA GLU A 90 7.72 -5.56 -18.56
C GLU A 90 7.64 -4.48 -19.67
N SER A 91 6.68 -3.56 -19.57
CA SER A 91 6.38 -2.59 -20.63
C SER A 91 6.98 -1.20 -20.40
N ALA A 92 7.24 -0.79 -19.16
CA ALA A 92 7.61 0.57 -18.81
C ALA A 92 8.42 0.66 -17.51
N SER A 93 8.98 1.85 -17.28
CA SER A 93 9.56 2.23 -15.98
C SER A 93 9.03 3.61 -15.58
N ILE A 94 8.75 3.79 -14.29
CA ILE A 94 8.42 5.09 -13.71
C ILE A 94 9.37 5.41 -12.56
N THR A 95 9.63 6.68 -12.33
CA THR A 95 10.40 7.15 -11.17
C THR A 95 9.45 7.82 -10.19
N VAL A 96 9.56 7.46 -8.91
CA VAL A 96 8.68 7.96 -7.84
C VAL A 96 9.47 8.37 -6.60
N ASP A 97 8.87 9.23 -5.78
CA ASP A 97 9.47 9.74 -4.54
C ASP A 97 9.39 8.74 -3.39
N TYR A 98 8.30 7.95 -3.33
CA TYR A 98 8.02 6.99 -2.27
C TYR A 98 7.62 5.63 -2.83
N LEU A 99 7.96 4.59 -2.09
CA LEU A 99 7.63 3.20 -2.41
C LEU A 99 6.87 2.55 -1.25
N ILE A 100 5.72 1.95 -1.53
CA ILE A 100 4.98 1.11 -0.59
C ILE A 100 4.93 -0.32 -1.15
N LEU A 101 5.54 -1.26 -0.43
CA LEU A 101 5.57 -2.67 -0.80
C LEU A 101 4.53 -3.45 0.02
N THR A 102 3.64 -4.13 -0.67
CA THR A 102 2.60 -4.99 -0.08
C THR A 102 2.48 -6.30 -0.87
N GLU A 103 3.64 -6.95 -1.05
CA GLU A 103 3.84 -8.11 -1.93
C GLU A 103 3.21 -9.41 -1.38
N GLY A 104 2.62 -9.37 -0.20
CA GLY A 104 1.95 -10.51 0.42
C GLY A 104 2.95 -11.45 1.11
N LYS A 105 2.93 -12.76 0.75
CA LYS A 105 3.68 -13.80 1.47
C LYS A 105 5.17 -13.79 1.16
N ASN A 106 5.54 -13.38 -0.04
CA ASN A 106 6.92 -13.46 -0.51
C ASN A 106 7.42 -12.09 -0.96
N PRO A 107 8.04 -11.29 -0.07
CA PRO A 107 8.48 -9.93 -0.36
C PRO A 107 9.81 -9.91 -1.14
N VAL A 108 9.77 -10.28 -2.41
CA VAL A 108 10.95 -10.40 -3.28
C VAL A 108 11.58 -9.05 -3.55
N LEU A 109 10.78 -8.04 -3.85
CA LEU A 109 11.29 -6.69 -4.16
C LEU A 109 11.85 -6.03 -2.91
N ALA A 110 11.18 -6.15 -1.76
CA ALA A 110 11.71 -5.66 -0.49
C ALA A 110 13.08 -6.25 -0.19
N ARG A 111 13.24 -7.56 -0.39
CA ARG A 111 14.53 -8.25 -0.20
C ARG A 111 15.59 -7.81 -1.21
N SER A 112 15.22 -7.65 -2.47
CA SER A 112 16.14 -7.18 -3.51
C SER A 112 16.68 -5.78 -3.26
N LEU A 113 15.89 -4.93 -2.60
CA LEU A 113 16.30 -3.60 -2.15
C LEU A 113 17.21 -3.64 -0.91
N GLY A 114 17.35 -4.79 -0.25
CA GLY A 114 18.16 -4.95 0.96
C GLY A 114 17.52 -4.38 2.22
N VAL A 115 16.19 -4.27 2.28
CA VAL A 115 15.51 -3.90 3.54
C VAL A 115 15.75 -4.94 4.62
N ALA A 116 15.90 -4.49 5.85
CA ALA A 116 16.19 -5.37 6.99
C ALA A 116 15.02 -6.33 7.27
N GLU A 117 15.36 -7.57 7.59
CA GLU A 117 14.44 -8.58 8.09
C GLU A 117 14.62 -8.77 9.60
N ASP A 118 13.59 -9.24 10.26
CA ASP A 118 13.67 -9.71 11.64
C ASP A 118 14.12 -11.20 11.69
N GLU A 119 14.24 -11.74 12.91
CA GLU A 119 14.68 -13.14 13.15
C GLU A 119 13.72 -14.18 12.54
N SER A 120 12.47 -13.81 12.26
CA SER A 120 11.47 -14.69 11.62
C SER A 120 11.49 -14.63 10.10
N GLY A 121 12.29 -13.73 9.50
CA GLY A 121 12.34 -13.47 8.06
C GLY A 121 11.19 -12.57 7.57
N ALA A 122 10.46 -11.92 8.48
CA ALA A 122 9.53 -10.86 8.13
C ALA A 122 10.29 -9.55 7.91
N ILE A 123 9.79 -8.70 7.02
CA ILE A 123 10.40 -7.38 6.83
C ILE A 123 10.22 -6.55 8.09
N LYS A 124 11.35 -6.07 8.63
CA LYS A 124 11.37 -5.24 9.82
C LYS A 124 10.86 -3.84 9.49
N VAL A 125 9.83 -3.41 10.22
CA VAL A 125 9.26 -2.07 10.10
C VAL A 125 9.07 -1.44 11.48
N ASP A 126 9.04 -0.12 11.51
CA ASP A 126 8.69 0.62 12.72
C ASP A 126 7.15 0.67 12.92
N ARG A 127 6.68 1.50 13.86
CA ARG A 127 5.24 1.64 14.16
C ARG A 127 4.45 2.29 13.03
N ASP A 128 5.11 3.09 12.19
CA ASP A 128 4.53 3.79 11.06
C ASP A 128 4.74 3.04 9.72
N TYR A 129 5.22 1.78 9.83
CA TYR A 129 5.52 0.86 8.73
C TYR A 129 6.68 1.29 7.82
N ARG A 130 7.55 2.19 8.27
CA ARG A 130 8.79 2.53 7.59
C ARG A 130 9.74 1.34 7.66
N SER A 131 10.37 1.02 6.55
CA SER A 131 11.43 0.03 6.50
C SER A 131 12.77 0.60 6.95
N SER A 132 13.84 -0.17 6.79
CA SER A 132 15.23 0.29 7.04
C SER A 132 15.74 1.24 5.96
N LEU A 133 15.04 1.39 4.84
CA LEU A 133 15.36 2.35 3.78
C LEU A 133 14.43 3.55 3.87
N ASP A 134 15.02 4.74 3.69
CA ASP A 134 14.26 5.98 3.67
C ASP A 134 13.21 5.97 2.55
N ARG A 135 12.02 6.52 2.81
CA ARG A 135 10.86 6.58 1.88
C ARG A 135 10.37 5.23 1.33
N VAL A 136 10.79 4.11 1.96
CA VAL A 136 10.28 2.77 1.63
C VAL A 136 9.47 2.24 2.80
N TYR A 137 8.21 1.92 2.53
CA TYR A 137 7.26 1.36 3.48
C TYR A 137 6.92 -0.08 3.10
N VAL A 138 6.73 -0.93 4.11
CA VAL A 138 6.28 -2.30 3.88
C VAL A 138 5.07 -2.57 4.75
N VAL A 139 3.96 -2.97 4.14
CA VAL A 139 2.68 -3.16 4.82
C VAL A 139 2.08 -4.54 4.55
N GLY A 140 1.06 -4.88 5.31
CA GLY A 140 0.32 -6.11 5.15
C GLY A 140 1.13 -7.35 5.57
N ARG A 141 0.95 -8.44 4.82
CA ARG A 141 1.54 -9.74 5.17
C ARG A 141 3.06 -9.77 5.12
N SER A 142 3.67 -8.95 4.28
CA SER A 142 5.13 -8.84 4.17
C SER A 142 5.77 -8.37 5.47
N ALA A 143 5.11 -7.44 6.19
CA ALA A 143 5.56 -6.92 7.48
C ALA A 143 4.98 -7.68 8.67
N ARG A 144 3.80 -8.29 8.53
CA ARG A 144 3.08 -8.98 9.62
C ARG A 144 2.55 -10.34 9.14
N PRO A 145 3.42 -11.33 8.88
CA PRO A 145 3.01 -12.62 8.28
C PRO A 145 2.00 -13.38 9.14
N GLU A 146 2.14 -13.32 10.48
CA GLU A 146 1.27 -14.04 11.41
C GLU A 146 -0.03 -13.28 11.78
N ARG A 147 -0.13 -12.02 11.40
CA ARG A 147 -1.25 -11.12 11.74
C ARG A 147 -1.89 -10.52 10.49
N SER A 148 -1.87 -11.21 9.37
CA SER A 148 -2.25 -10.70 8.05
C SER A 148 -3.77 -10.74 7.78
N GLN A 149 -4.56 -10.13 8.64
CA GLN A 149 -5.99 -9.94 8.39
C GLN A 149 -6.24 -8.73 7.48
N ALA A 150 -7.35 -8.74 6.72
CA ALA A 150 -7.69 -7.64 5.80
C ALA A 150 -7.74 -6.28 6.51
N ILE A 151 -8.40 -6.22 7.67
CA ILE A 151 -8.51 -4.99 8.48
C ILE A 151 -7.16 -4.52 9.03
N ILE A 152 -6.27 -5.45 9.43
CA ILE A 152 -4.92 -5.13 9.90
C ILE A 152 -4.09 -4.58 8.75
N SER A 153 -4.16 -5.21 7.58
CA SER A 153 -3.45 -4.75 6.39
C SER A 153 -3.94 -3.38 5.92
N ALA A 154 -5.25 -3.15 5.92
CA ALA A 154 -5.83 -1.85 5.57
C ALA A 154 -5.38 -0.76 6.54
N GLY A 155 -5.41 -1.03 7.86
CA GLY A 155 -4.90 -0.11 8.88
C GLY A 155 -3.42 0.19 8.71
N ALA A 156 -2.60 -0.81 8.36
CA ALA A 156 -1.18 -0.62 8.07
C ALA A 156 -0.95 0.31 6.87
N GLY A 157 -1.71 0.11 5.79
CA GLY A 157 -1.66 0.98 4.61
C GLY A 157 -2.07 2.43 4.92
N ALA A 158 -3.15 2.61 5.69
CA ALA A 158 -3.59 3.92 6.14
C ALA A 158 -2.51 4.62 6.99
N THR A 159 -1.88 3.88 7.93
CA THR A 159 -0.82 4.42 8.78
C THR A 159 0.39 4.87 7.96
N ALA A 160 0.87 4.04 7.03
CA ALA A 160 1.98 4.40 6.15
C ALA A 160 1.64 5.64 5.29
N ALA A 161 0.43 5.71 4.77
CA ALA A 161 -0.02 6.87 3.99
C ALA A 161 -0.06 8.16 4.83
N LEU A 162 -0.63 8.11 6.04
CA LEU A 162 -0.67 9.26 6.94
C LEU A 162 0.73 9.75 7.34
N ASP A 163 1.68 8.83 7.47
CA ASP A 163 3.06 9.17 7.73
C ASP A 163 3.72 9.90 6.54
N ILE A 164 3.50 9.42 5.31
CA ILE A 164 3.94 10.12 4.08
C ILE A 164 3.31 11.51 4.01
N LEU A 165 1.99 11.62 4.25
CA LEU A 165 1.29 12.91 4.26
C LEU A 165 1.89 13.88 5.29
N ALA A 166 2.24 13.37 6.48
CA ALA A 166 2.86 14.18 7.53
C ALA A 166 4.26 14.66 7.16
N LEU A 167 5.07 13.80 6.52
CA LEU A 167 6.40 14.17 6.01
C LEU A 167 6.31 15.25 4.93
N GLU A 168 5.41 15.09 3.96
CA GLU A 168 5.21 16.04 2.87
C GLU A 168 4.65 17.40 3.35
N ALA A 169 3.77 17.37 4.36
CA ALA A 169 3.20 18.57 4.94
C ALA A 169 4.12 19.26 5.97
N GLY A 170 5.14 18.56 6.48
CA GLY A 170 6.00 19.03 7.58
C GLY A 170 5.30 19.10 8.94
N ASN A 171 4.14 18.50 9.08
CA ASN A 171 3.36 18.43 10.32
C ASN A 171 2.40 17.24 10.30
N ASN A 172 1.85 16.87 11.47
CA ASN A 172 0.91 15.76 11.57
C ASN A 172 -0.37 16.00 10.74
N VAL A 173 -0.77 15.00 9.97
CA VAL A 173 -2.00 14.96 9.19
C VAL A 173 -2.93 13.91 9.77
N GLN A 174 -4.19 14.27 10.04
CA GLN A 174 -5.21 13.37 10.59
C GLN A 174 -6.24 12.91 9.56
N ASP A 175 -6.29 13.56 8.41
CA ASP A 175 -7.26 13.30 7.33
C ASP A 175 -8.73 13.24 7.82
N TRP A 176 -9.08 14.13 8.71
CA TRP A 176 -10.41 14.19 9.32
C TRP A 176 -11.36 15.04 8.50
N GLU A 177 -12.54 14.51 8.21
CA GLU A 177 -13.61 15.22 7.52
C GLU A 177 -14.87 15.31 8.38
N THR A 178 -15.58 16.42 8.26
CA THR A 178 -16.90 16.57 8.86
C THR A 178 -17.99 16.26 7.82
N PRO A 179 -19.15 15.73 8.23
CA PRO A 179 -20.26 15.56 7.31
C PRO A 179 -20.63 16.87 6.61
N PRO A 180 -21.05 16.81 5.34
CA PRO A 180 -21.55 18.01 4.66
C PRO A 180 -22.72 18.59 5.46
N LYS A 181 -22.72 19.90 5.63
CA LYS A 181 -23.86 20.59 6.24
C LYS A 181 -25.04 20.43 5.29
N GLY A 182 -26.09 19.74 5.75
CA GLY A 182 -27.36 19.60 5.04
C GLY A 182 -28.07 20.91 4.78
#